data_3288062543fcd73f7ae2c47446cdf380
#
_entry.id   3288062543fcd73f7ae2c47446cdf380
#
_cell.length_a   1.000
_cell.length_b   1.000
_cell.length_c   1.000
_cell.angle_alpha   90.00
_cell.angle_beta   90.00
_cell.angle_gamma   90.00
#
_symmetry.space_group_name_H-M   'P 1'
#
loop_
_entity.id
_entity.type
_entity.pdbx_description
1 polymer ?
#
loop_
_entity_poly.entity_id
_entity_poly.type
_entity_poly.pdbx_seq_one_letter_code
_entity_poly.pdbx_strand_id
1 'polypeptide(L)'
;MPIEILTVCTGNIVRSPLSELYLRLLLADLPVEVASAGTQPRPGEAMTEHACEIAAELGIPAAEIEAHQAKRLSEPVLAGRDLVLAMTRAHRKAVVELDPSLLRKAFTILEFARLSRHVTDAELHEAGADAGDNPRARFQAA
;
A
#
# COMPACT_ATOMS: atom_id res chain seq x y z
N MET A 1 -11.55 -12.92 3.52
CA MET A 1 -11.19 -11.51 3.80
C MET A 1 -10.00 -11.13 2.92
N PRO A 2 -10.03 -9.97 2.27
CA PRO A 2 -8.91 -9.55 1.44
C PRO A 2 -7.69 -9.16 2.27
N ILE A 3 -6.54 -9.21 1.62
CA ILE A 3 -5.30 -8.66 2.15
C ILE A 3 -5.39 -7.14 1.99
N GLU A 4 -5.13 -6.38 3.04
CA GLU A 4 -5.27 -4.94 3.02
C GLU A 4 -3.92 -4.23 3.05
N ILE A 5 -3.63 -3.48 1.99
CA ILE A 5 -2.39 -2.74 1.77
C ILE A 5 -2.69 -1.24 1.80
N LEU A 6 -1.83 -0.48 2.47
CA LEU A 6 -1.89 0.98 2.49
C LEU A 6 -0.57 1.56 1.99
N THR A 7 -0.63 2.52 1.08
CA THR A 7 0.53 3.29 0.66
C THR A 7 0.47 4.70 1.25
N VAL A 8 1.62 5.22 1.69
CA VAL A 8 1.69 6.48 2.46
C VAL A 8 2.77 7.42 1.90
N CYS A 9 2.38 8.66 1.65
CA CYS A 9 3.31 9.75 1.34
C CYS A 9 2.92 11.01 2.13
N THR A 10 3.34 12.18 1.69
CA THR A 10 3.01 13.44 2.38
C THR A 10 1.64 13.95 1.98
N GLY A 11 1.45 14.33 0.73
CA GLY A 11 0.24 15.00 0.25
C GLY A 11 -0.88 14.09 -0.23
N ASN A 12 -0.60 12.83 -0.48
CA ASN A 12 -1.54 11.86 -1.03
C ASN A 12 -2.16 12.30 -2.37
N ILE A 13 -1.36 12.98 -3.20
CA ILE A 13 -1.78 13.45 -4.52
C ILE A 13 -0.85 13.05 -5.67
N VAL A 14 0.31 12.44 -5.38
CA VAL A 14 1.26 11.97 -6.40
C VAL A 14 1.71 10.54 -6.12
N ARG A 15 2.67 10.37 -5.18
CA ARG A 15 3.37 9.08 -4.97
C ARG A 15 2.47 7.98 -4.44
N SER A 16 1.76 8.23 -3.35
CA SER A 16 0.94 7.18 -2.74
C SER A 16 -0.29 6.82 -3.57
N PRO A 17 -1.03 7.77 -4.19
CA PRO A 17 -2.14 7.38 -5.05
C PRO A 17 -1.69 6.67 -6.32
N LEU A 18 -0.56 7.04 -6.93
CA LEU A 18 0.00 6.30 -8.07
C LEU A 18 0.33 4.86 -7.67
N SER A 19 0.97 4.68 -6.51
CA SER A 19 1.30 3.35 -6.00
C SER A 19 0.05 2.55 -5.69
N GLU A 20 -0.94 3.16 -5.06
CA GLU A 20 -2.24 2.53 -4.78
C GLU A 20 -2.90 2.01 -6.05
N LEU A 21 -3.07 2.88 -7.03
CA LEU A 21 -3.80 2.55 -8.25
C LEU A 21 -3.05 1.53 -9.12
N TYR A 22 -1.73 1.66 -9.18
CA TYR A 22 -0.92 0.72 -9.94
C TYR A 22 -0.89 -0.67 -9.30
N LEU A 23 -0.74 -0.75 -7.98
CA LEU A 23 -0.83 -2.02 -7.26
C LEU A 23 -2.21 -2.65 -7.43
N ARG A 24 -3.26 -1.86 -7.37
CA ARG A 24 -4.63 -2.33 -7.60
C ARG A 24 -4.77 -2.96 -8.99
N LEU A 25 -4.18 -2.33 -10.00
CA LEU A 25 -4.17 -2.85 -11.36
C LEU A 25 -3.39 -4.15 -11.47
N LEU A 26 -2.17 -4.19 -10.92
CA LEU A 26 -1.29 -5.38 -10.98
C LEU A 26 -1.86 -6.56 -10.19
N LEU A 27 -2.59 -6.30 -9.11
CA LEU A 27 -3.10 -7.33 -8.20
C LEU A 27 -4.61 -7.58 -8.37
N ALA A 28 -5.18 -7.17 -9.51
CA ALA A 28 -6.63 -7.24 -9.75
C ALA A 28 -7.22 -8.64 -9.63
N ASP A 29 -6.44 -9.68 -9.95
CA ASP A 29 -6.90 -11.07 -9.89
C ASP A 29 -6.71 -11.72 -8.52
N LEU A 30 -6.21 -10.97 -7.54
CA LEU A 30 -5.95 -11.47 -6.19
C LEU A 30 -6.91 -10.83 -5.18
N PRO A 31 -7.15 -11.50 -4.03
CA PRO A 31 -8.00 -10.94 -2.98
C PRO A 31 -7.23 -9.87 -2.17
N VAL A 32 -6.91 -8.76 -2.82
CA VAL A 32 -6.12 -7.67 -2.24
C VAL A 32 -6.88 -6.36 -2.42
N GLU A 33 -6.95 -5.58 -1.36
CA GLU A 33 -7.46 -4.22 -1.40
C GLU A 33 -6.32 -3.26 -1.09
N VAL A 34 -6.20 -2.20 -1.88
CA VAL A 34 -5.16 -1.19 -1.72
C VAL A 34 -5.79 0.18 -1.53
N ALA A 35 -5.31 0.90 -0.54
CA ALA A 35 -5.70 2.28 -0.29
C ALA A 35 -4.44 3.13 -0.12
N SER A 36 -4.61 4.43 0.01
CA SER A 36 -3.50 5.36 0.26
C SER A 36 -3.91 6.46 1.22
N ALA A 37 -2.92 7.10 1.85
CA ALA A 37 -3.13 8.23 2.75
C ALA A 37 -1.88 9.12 2.75
N GLY A 38 -2.02 10.31 3.32
CA GLY A 38 -0.94 11.27 3.45
C GLY A 38 -0.72 11.70 4.89
N THR A 39 0.53 12.01 5.23
CA THR A 39 0.86 12.52 6.57
C THR A 39 0.45 13.97 6.75
N GLN A 40 0.47 14.75 5.66
CA GLN A 40 0.08 16.17 5.64
C GLN A 40 -0.68 16.52 4.36
N PRO A 41 -1.85 15.90 4.12
CA PRO A 41 -2.63 16.17 2.92
C PRO A 41 -3.52 17.40 3.10
N ARG A 42 -4.08 17.85 1.98
CA ARG A 42 -5.28 18.69 1.97
C ARG A 42 -6.45 17.75 1.66
N PRO A 43 -7.25 17.37 2.66
CA PRO A 43 -8.30 16.36 2.44
C PRO A 43 -9.25 16.73 1.29
N GLY A 44 -9.53 15.73 0.46
CA GLY A 44 -10.40 15.89 -0.71
C GLY A 44 -9.68 16.35 -1.97
N GLU A 45 -8.40 16.70 -1.91
CA GLU A 45 -7.65 17.14 -3.07
C GLU A 45 -7.48 16.01 -4.09
N ALA A 46 -7.64 16.33 -5.38
CA ALA A 46 -7.43 15.38 -6.47
C ALA A 46 -5.94 15.13 -6.71
N MET A 47 -5.63 14.06 -7.44
CA MET A 47 -4.26 13.83 -7.93
C MET A 47 -3.82 15.03 -8.80
N THR A 48 -2.51 15.32 -8.75
CA THR A 48 -1.96 16.37 -9.62
C THR A 48 -2.13 15.99 -11.09
N GLU A 49 -2.15 17.00 -11.97
CA GLU A 49 -2.25 16.78 -13.41
C GLU A 49 -1.16 15.85 -13.92
N HIS A 50 0.09 16.08 -13.48
CA HIS A 50 1.23 15.23 -13.86
C HIS A 50 1.06 13.78 -13.39
N ALA A 51 0.59 13.57 -12.16
CA ALA A 51 0.30 12.23 -11.65
C ALA A 51 -0.81 11.54 -12.46
N CYS A 52 -1.84 12.29 -12.85
CA CYS A 52 -2.91 11.76 -13.71
C CYS A 52 -2.37 11.31 -15.07
N GLU A 53 -1.46 12.06 -15.66
CA GLU A 53 -0.81 11.69 -16.92
C GLU A 53 -0.03 10.40 -16.80
N ILE A 54 0.77 10.27 -15.74
CA ILE A 54 1.54 9.05 -15.46
C ILE A 54 0.59 7.86 -15.26
N ALA A 55 -0.46 8.04 -14.48
CA ALA A 55 -1.44 6.99 -14.23
C ALA A 55 -2.09 6.49 -15.52
N ALA A 56 -2.45 7.41 -16.41
CA ALA A 56 -3.03 7.07 -17.70
C ALA A 56 -2.04 6.27 -18.56
N GLU A 57 -0.78 6.66 -18.58
CA GLU A 57 0.28 5.93 -19.30
C GLU A 57 0.50 4.52 -18.75
N LEU A 58 0.29 4.31 -17.44
CA LEU A 58 0.38 3.01 -16.80
C LEU A 58 -0.82 2.10 -17.10
N GLY A 59 -1.85 2.62 -17.74
CA GLY A 59 -3.05 1.84 -18.07
C GLY A 59 -4.12 1.85 -16.97
N ILE A 60 -4.00 2.74 -15.99
CA ILE A 60 -5.01 2.86 -14.93
C ILE A 60 -6.29 3.48 -15.50
N PRO A 61 -7.47 2.88 -15.23
CA PRO A 61 -8.73 3.41 -15.75
C PRO A 61 -8.99 4.86 -15.31
N ALA A 62 -9.46 5.70 -16.23
CA ALA A 62 -9.74 7.10 -15.97
C ALA A 62 -10.69 7.32 -14.80
N ALA A 63 -11.70 6.46 -14.65
CA ALA A 63 -12.66 6.55 -13.55
C ALA A 63 -11.99 6.42 -12.17
N GLU A 64 -10.99 5.56 -12.03
CA GLU A 64 -10.26 5.39 -10.79
C GLU A 64 -9.35 6.58 -10.49
N ILE A 65 -8.74 7.16 -11.53
CA ILE A 65 -7.91 8.35 -11.40
C ILE A 65 -8.75 9.53 -10.90
N GLU A 66 -9.91 9.73 -11.52
CA GLU A 66 -10.83 10.83 -11.19
C GLU A 66 -11.47 10.65 -9.80
N ALA A 67 -11.67 9.43 -9.36
CA ALA A 67 -12.29 9.13 -8.07
C ALA A 67 -11.37 9.39 -6.88
N HIS A 68 -10.05 9.53 -7.09
CA HIS A 68 -9.11 9.70 -6.00
C HIS A 68 -9.32 11.04 -5.27
N GLN A 69 -9.37 10.97 -3.95
CA GLN A 69 -9.41 12.12 -3.05
C GLN A 69 -8.37 11.92 -1.95
N ALA A 70 -7.53 12.92 -1.74
CA ALA A 70 -6.51 12.86 -0.70
C ALA A 70 -7.15 12.72 0.68
N LYS A 71 -6.57 11.87 1.51
CA LYS A 71 -7.03 11.68 2.89
C LYS A 71 -5.85 11.61 3.86
N ARG A 72 -6.14 12.02 5.09
CA ARG A 72 -5.14 12.06 6.15
C ARG A 72 -4.92 10.66 6.75
N LEU A 73 -3.64 10.35 6.97
CA LEU A 73 -3.24 9.20 7.76
C LEU A 73 -3.76 9.34 9.19
N SER A 74 -4.39 8.29 9.71
CA SER A 74 -4.97 8.26 11.05
C SER A 74 -5.01 6.84 11.58
N GLU A 75 -5.26 6.68 12.88
CA GLU A 75 -5.40 5.36 13.47
C GLU A 75 -6.49 4.52 12.82
N PRO A 76 -7.72 5.06 12.55
CA PRO A 76 -8.72 4.29 11.84
C PRO A 76 -8.31 3.86 10.43
N VAL A 77 -7.55 4.69 9.72
CA VAL A 77 -7.05 4.35 8.37
C VAL A 77 -6.02 3.22 8.45
N LEU A 78 -5.23 3.17 9.52
CA LEU A 78 -4.22 2.13 9.72
C LEU A 78 -4.79 0.82 10.26
N ALA A 79 -5.96 0.86 10.89
CA ALA A 79 -6.55 -0.32 11.52
C ALA A 79 -6.78 -1.45 10.51
N GLY A 80 -6.34 -2.65 10.83
CA GLY A 80 -6.56 -3.83 10.00
C GLY A 80 -5.66 -3.96 8.79
N ARG A 81 -4.66 -3.10 8.63
CA ARG A 81 -3.75 -3.21 7.50
C ARG A 81 -2.79 -4.38 7.68
N ASP A 82 -2.61 -5.16 6.63
CA ASP A 82 -1.66 -6.27 6.61
C ASP A 82 -0.27 -5.84 6.18
N LEU A 83 -0.19 -4.76 5.37
CA LEU A 83 1.06 -4.21 4.88
C LEU A 83 0.91 -2.71 4.67
N VAL A 84 1.88 -1.94 5.14
CA VAL A 84 1.96 -0.50 4.90
C VAL A 84 3.27 -0.20 4.16
N LEU A 85 3.15 0.42 3.00
CA LEU A 85 4.28 0.81 2.16
C LEU A 85 4.42 2.32 2.17
N ALA A 86 5.42 2.81 2.85
CA ALA A 86 5.70 4.25 2.96
C ALA A 86 6.70 4.67 1.88
N MET A 87 6.55 5.87 1.37
CA MET A 87 7.44 6.36 0.31
C MET A 87 8.83 6.69 0.83
N THR A 88 8.94 7.13 2.09
CA THR A 88 10.21 7.45 2.73
C THR A 88 10.25 6.89 4.17
N ARG A 89 11.44 6.93 4.78
CA ARG A 89 11.60 6.55 6.19
C ARG A 89 10.80 7.45 7.12
N ALA A 90 10.67 8.75 6.79
CA ALA A 90 9.87 9.68 7.57
C ALA A 90 8.39 9.29 7.57
N HIS A 91 7.87 8.86 6.43
CA HIS A 91 6.49 8.37 6.31
C HIS A 91 6.29 7.09 7.13
N ARG A 92 7.25 6.15 7.06
CA ARG A 92 7.21 4.93 7.86
C ARG A 92 7.21 5.25 9.35
N LYS A 93 8.05 6.18 9.78
CA LYS A 93 8.12 6.62 11.17
C LYS A 93 6.77 7.17 11.64
N ALA A 94 6.12 8.01 10.83
CA ALA A 94 4.79 8.55 11.14
C ALA A 94 3.75 7.44 11.33
N VAL A 95 3.78 6.41 10.50
CA VAL A 95 2.89 5.24 10.61
C VAL A 95 3.10 4.51 11.94
N VAL A 96 4.34 4.19 12.27
CA VAL A 96 4.68 3.44 13.49
C VAL A 96 4.42 4.25 14.75
N GLU A 97 4.57 5.57 14.71
CA GLU A 97 4.22 6.44 15.83
C GLU A 97 2.72 6.46 16.09
N LEU A 98 1.90 6.44 15.05
CA LEU A 98 0.44 6.37 15.18
C LEU A 98 -0.05 4.99 15.62
N ASP A 99 0.58 3.95 15.14
CA ASP A 99 0.22 2.57 15.46
C ASP A 99 1.46 1.69 15.59
N PRO A 100 2.03 1.59 16.81
CA PRO A 100 3.22 0.76 17.03
C PRO A 100 3.06 -0.72 16.69
N SER A 101 1.83 -1.24 16.64
CA SER A 101 1.58 -2.63 16.28
C SER A 101 1.97 -2.94 14.83
N LEU A 102 2.13 -1.89 14.00
CA LEU A 102 2.53 -2.03 12.60
C LEU A 102 4.04 -2.06 12.38
N LEU A 103 4.84 -2.05 13.43
CA LEU A 103 6.31 -2.02 13.33
C LEU A 103 6.87 -3.07 12.36
N ARG A 104 6.31 -4.29 12.37
CA ARG A 104 6.75 -5.40 11.53
C ARG A 104 6.00 -5.49 10.20
N LYS A 105 5.03 -4.62 9.99
CA LYS A 105 4.16 -4.61 8.80
C LYS A 105 4.36 -3.37 7.95
N ALA A 106 5.17 -2.41 8.43
CA ALA A 106 5.42 -1.17 7.74
C ALA A 106 6.86 -1.14 7.20
N PHE A 107 6.98 -0.84 5.91
CA PHE A 107 8.26 -0.78 5.19
C PHE A 107 8.28 0.46 4.32
N THR A 108 9.47 0.95 3.97
CA THR A 108 9.54 1.83 2.82
C THR A 108 9.35 0.96 1.57
N ILE A 109 8.81 1.53 0.51
CA ILE A 109 8.56 0.77 -0.72
C ILE A 109 9.86 0.22 -1.31
N LEU A 110 10.96 0.96 -1.23
CA LEU A 110 12.27 0.51 -1.71
C LEU A 110 12.84 -0.61 -0.84
N GLU A 111 12.69 -0.51 0.48
CA GLU A 111 13.10 -1.54 1.42
C GLU A 111 12.34 -2.84 1.18
N PHE A 112 11.03 -2.76 1.02
CA PHE A 112 10.18 -3.91 0.74
C PHE A 112 10.57 -4.58 -0.58
N ALA A 113 10.80 -3.78 -1.62
CA ALA A 113 11.24 -4.29 -2.92
C ALA A 113 12.60 -5.00 -2.82
N ARG A 114 13.53 -4.44 -2.05
CA ARG A 114 14.85 -5.04 -1.83
C ARG A 114 14.76 -6.36 -1.08
N LEU A 115 14.00 -6.40 0.01
CA LEU A 115 13.81 -7.61 0.80
C LEU A 115 13.13 -8.71 0.00
N SER A 116 12.14 -8.36 -0.82
CA SER A 116 11.41 -9.30 -1.67
C SER A 116 12.30 -10.03 -2.67
N ARG A 117 13.38 -9.39 -3.12
CA ARG A 117 14.34 -10.00 -4.07
C ARG A 117 15.17 -11.12 -3.45
N HIS A 118 15.28 -11.15 -2.12
CA HIS A 118 16.07 -12.13 -1.40
C HIS A 118 15.25 -13.32 -0.90
N VAL A 119 13.94 -13.29 -1.13
CA VAL A 119 13.03 -14.37 -0.73
C VAL A 119 12.70 -15.23 -1.93
N THR A 120 12.88 -16.55 -1.82
CA THR A 120 12.55 -17.50 -2.88
C THR A 120 11.09 -17.91 -2.81
N ASP A 121 10.54 -18.37 -3.94
CA ASP A 121 9.17 -18.91 -3.98
C ASP A 121 9.02 -20.09 -3.01
N ALA A 122 10.05 -20.91 -2.87
CA ALA A 122 10.05 -22.05 -1.95
C ALA A 122 9.93 -21.58 -0.49
N GLU A 123 10.68 -20.52 -0.11
CA GLU A 123 10.62 -19.96 1.24
C GLU A 123 9.23 -19.37 1.54
N LEU A 124 8.63 -18.66 0.59
CA LEU A 124 7.28 -18.13 0.72
C LEU A 124 6.24 -19.24 0.86
N HIS A 125 6.39 -20.30 0.07
CA HIS A 125 5.50 -21.45 0.13
C HIS A 125 5.58 -22.16 1.47
N GLU A 126 6.78 -22.36 1.99
CA GLU A 126 7.02 -22.97 3.29
C GLU A 126 6.43 -22.13 4.42
N ALA A 127 6.66 -20.81 4.41
CA ALA A 127 6.11 -19.90 5.42
C ALA A 127 4.58 -19.93 5.44
N GLY A 128 3.94 -20.09 4.28
CA GLY A 128 2.49 -20.15 4.17
C GLY A 128 1.86 -21.54 4.36
N ALA A 129 2.68 -22.60 4.52
CA ALA A 129 2.19 -23.99 4.51
C ALA A 129 1.16 -24.28 5.60
N ASP A 130 1.34 -23.73 6.81
CA ASP A 130 0.45 -23.97 7.95
C ASP A 130 -0.80 -23.10 7.93
N ALA A 131 -0.88 -22.11 7.01
CA ALA A 131 -1.99 -21.18 6.93
C ALA A 131 -3.15 -21.68 6.05
N GLY A 132 -3.00 -22.84 5.41
CA GLY A 132 -4.01 -23.45 4.54
C GLY A 132 -4.27 -22.61 3.30
N ASP A 133 -5.53 -22.58 2.85
CA ASP A 133 -5.92 -21.90 1.61
C ASP A 133 -6.37 -20.45 1.82
N ASN A 134 -6.27 -19.92 3.06
CA ASN A 134 -6.62 -18.54 3.35
C ASN A 134 -5.50 -17.60 2.89
N PRO A 135 -5.70 -16.78 1.83
CA PRO A 135 -4.65 -15.92 1.30
C PRO A 135 -4.13 -14.90 2.31
N ARG A 136 -5.00 -14.36 3.16
CA ARG A 136 -4.61 -13.38 4.18
C ARG A 136 -3.71 -14.02 5.24
N ALA A 137 -4.08 -15.20 5.73
CA ALA A 137 -3.29 -15.92 6.73
C ALA A 137 -1.93 -16.31 6.16
N ARG A 138 -1.87 -16.76 4.91
CA ARG A 138 -0.61 -17.08 4.22
C ARG A 138 0.27 -15.85 4.04
N PHE A 139 -0.32 -14.72 3.71
CA PHE A 139 0.40 -13.45 3.60
C PHE A 139 0.98 -13.04 4.96
N GLN A 140 0.20 -13.15 6.04
CA GLN A 140 0.67 -12.79 7.39
C GLN A 140 1.77 -13.71 7.89
N ALA A 141 1.79 -14.97 7.46
CA ALA A 141 2.82 -15.94 7.82
C ALA A 141 4.14 -15.71 7.05
N ALA A 142 4.07 -15.13 5.86
CA ALA A 142 5.26 -14.87 5.04
C ALA A 142 6.09 -13.72 5.58
#